data_3fddbb49d834e3b43dda1997fea2c0cc
#
_entry.id   3fddbb49d834e3b43dda1997fea2c0cc
#
_cell.length_a   1.000
_cell.length_b   1.000
_cell.length_c   1.000
_cell.angle_alpha   90.00
_cell.angle_beta   90.00
_cell.angle_gamma   90.00
#
_symmetry.space_group_name_H-M   'P 1'
#
loop_
_entity.id
_entity.type
_entity.pdbx_description
1 polymer ?
#
loop_
_entity_poly.entity_id
_entity_poly.type
_entity_poly.pdbx_seq_one_letter_code
_entity_poly.pdbx_strand_id
1 'polypeptide(L)' 'MRLRLLGTSSGHTGCPALYATDRDTYVVQGKLVSDAEAIADLVDVRADEFYVEVPKALLRLAQDAE' A
#
# COMPACT_ATOMS: atom_id res chain seq x y z
N MET A 1 11.13 -13.39 2.37
CA MET A 1 9.76 -13.12 1.90
C MET A 1 9.80 -12.76 0.42
N ARG A 2 8.97 -13.44 -0.36
CA ARG A 2 8.89 -13.15 -1.80
C ARG A 2 7.62 -12.36 -2.09
N LEU A 3 7.71 -11.50 -3.10
CA LEU A 3 6.59 -10.67 -3.51
C LEU A 3 6.14 -11.05 -4.92
N ARG A 4 4.83 -11.05 -5.13
CA ARG A 4 4.23 -11.25 -6.45
C ARG A 4 3.39 -10.01 -6.77
N LEU A 5 3.72 -9.30 -7.83
CA LEU A 5 3.00 -8.08 -8.21
C LEU A 5 1.57 -8.43 -8.62
N LEU A 6 0.59 -7.82 -7.97
CA LEU A 6 -0.82 -7.96 -8.34
C LEU A 6 -1.23 -6.91 -9.34
N GLY A 7 -0.64 -5.72 -9.28
CA GLY A 7 -0.91 -4.67 -10.24
C GLY A 7 -0.58 -3.29 -9.72
N THR A 8 -0.82 -2.31 -10.57
CA THR A 8 -0.64 -0.89 -10.26
C THR A 8 -1.91 -0.16 -10.65
N SER A 9 -2.11 1.03 -10.11
CA SER A 9 -3.26 1.85 -10.50
C SER A 9 -2.91 2.97 -11.45
N SER A 10 -1.60 3.19 -11.71
CA SER A 10 -1.16 4.29 -12.58
C SER A 10 -1.13 3.91 -14.05
N GLY A 11 -0.90 2.67 -14.37
CA GLY A 11 -0.79 2.19 -15.75
C GLY A 11 0.51 2.54 -16.45
N HIS A 12 1.33 3.45 -15.90
CA HIS A 12 2.54 3.94 -16.55
C HIS A 12 3.80 3.67 -15.77
N THR A 13 3.70 3.75 -14.46
CA THR A 13 4.85 3.55 -13.58
C THR A 13 4.53 2.40 -12.64
N GLY A 14 5.53 1.89 -11.96
CA GLY A 14 5.31 0.84 -10.99
C GLY A 14 4.75 1.31 -9.66
N CYS A 15 4.48 2.60 -9.51
CA CYS A 15 4.01 3.17 -8.25
C CYS A 15 2.73 3.97 -8.50
N PRO A 16 1.68 3.74 -7.70
CA PRO A 16 1.60 2.79 -6.59
C PRO A 16 1.42 1.35 -7.06
N ALA A 17 1.74 0.41 -6.19
CA ALA A 17 1.68 -1.00 -6.54
C ALA A 17 1.23 -1.84 -5.35
N LEU A 18 0.57 -2.95 -5.66
CA LEU A 18 0.12 -3.91 -4.65
C LEU A 18 0.75 -5.27 -4.95
N TYR A 19 1.27 -5.90 -3.92
CA TYR A 19 1.92 -7.20 -4.01
C TYR A 19 1.31 -8.19 -3.04
N ALA A 20 1.24 -9.45 -3.43
CA ALA A 20 0.97 -10.54 -2.50
C ALA A 20 2.31 -11.08 -2.00
N THR A 21 2.34 -11.50 -0.75
CA THR A 21 3.52 -12.12 -0.18
C THR A 21 3.32 -13.62 -0.04
N ASP A 22 4.38 -14.33 0.31
CA ASP A 22 4.30 -15.75 0.61
C ASP A 22 3.97 -16.01 2.09
N ARG A 23 3.50 -14.98 2.80
CA ARG A 23 3.12 -15.05 4.22
C ARG A 23 1.62 -14.80 4.44
N ASP A 24 0.84 -14.88 3.38
CA ASP A 24 -0.60 -14.58 3.45
C ASP A 24 -0.87 -13.13 3.87
N THR A 25 -0.06 -12.22 3.33
CA THR A 25 -0.20 -10.78 3.57
C THR A 25 -0.03 -10.01 2.26
N TYR A 26 -0.29 -8.71 2.29
CA TYR A 26 -0.05 -7.83 1.16
C TYR A 26 1.01 -6.80 1.52
N VAL A 27 1.77 -6.39 0.51
CA VAL A 27 2.67 -5.25 0.62
C VAL A 27 2.16 -4.16 -0.31
N VAL A 28 2.06 -2.95 0.20
CA VAL A 28 1.57 -1.79 -0.53
C VAL A 28 2.71 -0.82 -0.75
N GLN A 29 2.98 -0.48 -2.00
CA GLN A 29 3.99 0.50 -2.36
C GLN A 29 3.27 1.79 -2.75
N GLY A 30 3.56 2.88 -2.05
CA GLY A 30 2.91 4.16 -2.29
C GLY A 30 3.74 5.29 -1.73
N LYS A 31 3.20 6.50 -1.80
CA LYS A 31 3.89 7.67 -1.29
C LYS A 31 3.66 7.79 0.21
N LEU A 32 4.70 8.14 0.94
CA LEU A 32 4.57 8.37 2.37
C LEU A 32 3.64 9.56 2.61
N VAL A 33 2.78 9.42 3.61
CA VAL A 33 1.93 10.53 4.03
C VAL A 33 2.79 11.56 4.74
N SER A 34 2.75 12.81 4.25
CA SER A 34 3.52 13.90 4.84
C SER A 34 2.63 15.07 5.31
N ASP A 35 1.32 14.97 5.08
CA ASP A 35 0.38 16.00 5.48
C ASP A 35 0.22 16.00 7.00
N ALA A 36 0.53 17.13 7.64
CA ALA A 36 0.50 17.24 9.09
C ALA A 36 -0.88 16.97 9.69
N GLU A 37 -1.94 17.39 9.02
CA GLU A 37 -3.31 17.12 9.50
C GLU A 37 -3.63 15.63 9.48
N ALA A 38 -3.23 14.96 8.41
CA ALA A 38 -3.45 13.52 8.31
C ALA A 38 -2.67 12.76 9.36
N ILE A 39 -1.42 13.15 9.57
CA ILE A 39 -0.57 12.49 10.57
C ILE A 39 -1.16 12.66 11.97
N ALA A 40 -1.73 13.83 12.25
CA ALA A 40 -2.35 14.09 13.56
C ALA A 40 -3.56 13.21 13.82
N ASP A 41 -4.22 12.71 12.78
CA ASP A 41 -5.39 11.84 12.91
C ASP A 41 -5.03 10.37 13.09
N LEU A 42 -3.77 10.01 12.91
CA LEU A 42 -3.35 8.61 13.06
C LEU A 42 -3.36 8.20 14.53
N VAL A 43 -3.66 6.93 14.77
CA VAL A 43 -3.80 6.39 16.12
C VAL A 43 -2.77 5.28 16.31
N ASP A 44 -2.02 5.38 17.39
CA ASP A 44 -1.11 4.30 17.83
C ASP A 44 -0.09 3.87 16.79
N VAL A 45 0.53 4.82 16.09
CA VAL A 45 1.61 4.50 15.15
C VAL A 45 2.82 4.03 15.96
N ARG A 46 3.29 2.82 15.65
CA ARG A 46 4.42 2.24 16.35
C ARG A 46 5.73 2.60 15.67
N ALA A 47 6.84 2.39 16.38
CA ALA A 47 8.15 2.83 15.90
C ALA A 47 8.57 2.14 14.59
N ASP A 48 8.07 0.92 14.35
CA ASP A 48 8.40 0.16 13.15
C ASP A 48 7.33 0.29 12.07
N GLU A 49 6.39 1.21 12.21
CA GLU A 49 5.30 1.40 11.25
C GLU A 49 5.46 2.70 10.51
N PHE A 50 5.10 2.65 9.22
CA PHE A 50 4.97 3.83 8.38
C PHE A 50 3.58 3.81 7.76
N TYR A 51 3.23 4.89 7.09
CA TYR A 51 1.91 5.03 6.49
C TYR A 51 2.05 5.64 5.11
N VAL A 52 1.27 5.10 4.17
CA VAL A 52 1.32 5.54 2.77
C VAL A 52 -0.07 5.88 2.30
N GLU A 53 -0.14 6.73 1.29
CA GLU A 53 -1.38 7.10 0.64
C GLU A 53 -1.40 6.47 -0.74
N VAL A 54 -2.50 5.76 -1.05
CA VAL A 54 -2.67 5.13 -2.36
C VAL A 54 -4.09 5.40 -2.86
N PRO A 55 -4.30 5.39 -4.18
CA PRO A 55 -5.66 5.51 -4.71
C PRO A 55 -6.53 4.34 -4.25
N LYS A 56 -7.81 4.60 -4.03
CA LYS A 56 -8.75 3.55 -3.62
C LYS A 56 -8.77 2.39 -4.60
N ALA A 57 -8.60 2.67 -5.88
CA ALA A 57 -8.63 1.65 -6.92
C ALA A 57 -7.53 0.60 -6.73
N LEU A 58 -6.41 0.97 -6.13
CA LEU A 58 -5.32 0.02 -5.92
C LEU A 58 -5.76 -1.15 -5.04
N LEU A 59 -6.51 -0.86 -3.98
CA LEU A 59 -6.90 -1.89 -3.02
C LEU A 59 -7.92 -2.87 -3.58
N ARG A 60 -8.61 -2.51 -4.65
CA ARG A 60 -9.54 -3.44 -5.32
C ARG A 60 -8.81 -4.61 -5.95
N LEU A 61 -7.53 -4.44 -6.26
CA LEU A 61 -6.74 -5.51 -6.85
C LEU A 61 -6.61 -6.71 -5.90
N ALA A 62 -6.69 -6.49 -4.61
CA ALA A 62 -6.65 -7.57 -3.63
C ALA A 62 -7.87 -8.47 -3.74
N GLN A 63 -9.05 -7.89 -3.99
CA GLN A 63 -10.28 -8.67 -4.14
C GLN A 63 -10.25 -9.52 -5.39
N ASP A 64 -9.71 -8.98 -6.47
CA ASP A 64 -9.67 -9.69 -7.75
C ASP A 64 -8.65 -10.82 -7.77
N ALA A 65 -7.61 -10.73 -6.94
CA ALA A 65 -6.50 -11.66 -6.94
C ALA A 65 -6.76 -12.88 -6.05
N GLU A 66 -7.66 -12.78 -5.12
CA GLU A 66 -7.99 -13.83 -4.17
C GLU A 66 -9.42 -14.34 -4.42
#